data_ea2f1d22d3e6a4ca38814a3b457a7d3b
#
_entry.id   ea2f1d22d3e6a4ca38814a3b457a7d3b
#
_cell.length_a   1.000
_cell.length_b   1.000
_cell.length_c   1.000
_cell.angle_alpha   90.00
_cell.angle_beta   90.00
_cell.angle_gamma   90.00
#
_symmetry.space_group_name_H-M   'P 1'
#
loop_
_entity.id
_entity.type
_entity.pdbx_description
1 polymer ?
#
loop_
_entity_poly.entity_id
_entity_poly.type
_entity_poly.pdbx_seq_one_letter_code
_entity_poly.pdbx_strand_id
1 'polypeptide(L)'
;MLFVPTLYLTKQGRKFAHIAYEYGQEISSDVEKILDNLFLIKILGEVKNEIYKFNQSLNGFYKARINDIKVGTISALMPNFFTLFFLSILLVFFDFVKFLTLVFIGILLRLFQSLGIFNRNIHTVSSFHVYLEKLYEIEKNKDLVYSENYILNPENQNSVEFQNVSFKYLGSDELLFENVNLIIEKGKHTIITGANGSGKSTLLGLMSGIFYPNQGKVQVSSDKIGYVSATPLIINSNLRTNLTYGNNQKNIEDEVLIKYIESFKLFSDNSKVDLERSVSNKTLSMGQMQKIGFIRALASGIEVLILDESTSNLDLEPKELIFKVTSIFSSKSKG
;
A
#
# COMPACT_ATOMS: atom_id res chain seq x y z
N MET A 1 -0.62 19.23 42.29
CA MET A 1 0.35 20.22 41.75
C MET A 1 1.54 19.60 41.01
N LEU A 2 2.10 18.47 41.41
CA LEU A 2 3.25 17.79 40.75
C LEU A 2 2.98 17.32 39.32
N PHE A 3 1.73 17.08 38.95
CA PHE A 3 1.36 16.58 37.62
C PHE A 3 1.13 17.66 36.56
N VAL A 4 0.95 18.92 36.94
CA VAL A 4 0.66 20.00 35.95
C VAL A 4 1.84 20.24 35.00
N PRO A 5 3.10 20.34 35.45
CA PRO A 5 4.24 20.48 34.55
C PRO A 5 4.43 19.28 33.63
N THR A 6 4.14 18.06 34.11
CA THR A 6 4.28 16.84 33.31
C THR A 6 3.24 16.76 32.19
N LEU A 7 2.00 17.20 32.43
CA LEU A 7 0.97 17.28 31.39
C LEU A 7 1.35 18.25 30.28
N TYR A 8 1.90 19.42 30.64
CA TYR A 8 2.38 20.38 29.64
C TYR A 8 3.54 19.81 28.82
N LEU A 9 4.52 19.18 29.46
CA LEU A 9 5.64 18.53 28.80
C LEU A 9 5.18 17.39 27.86
N THR A 10 4.23 16.57 28.31
CA THR A 10 3.67 15.49 27.48
C THR A 10 3.02 16.05 26.22
N LYS A 11 2.28 17.16 26.33
CA LYS A 11 1.68 17.85 25.17
C LYS A 11 2.75 18.37 24.19
N GLN A 12 3.85 18.92 24.68
CA GLN A 12 4.98 19.36 23.86
C GLN A 12 5.67 18.17 23.17
N GLY A 13 5.89 17.07 23.90
CA GLY A 13 6.46 15.85 23.34
C GLY A 13 5.62 15.29 22.20
N ARG A 14 4.28 15.24 22.38
CA ARG A 14 3.36 14.81 21.30
C ARG A 14 3.49 15.68 20.06
N LYS A 15 3.65 17.00 20.21
CA LYS A 15 3.90 17.90 19.07
C LYS A 15 5.18 17.54 18.33
N PHE A 16 6.28 17.30 19.05
CA PHE A 16 7.54 16.90 18.43
C PHE A 16 7.47 15.51 17.80
N ALA A 17 6.74 14.57 18.41
CA ALA A 17 6.49 13.25 17.85
C ALA A 17 5.72 13.35 16.51
N HIS A 18 4.73 14.24 16.42
CA HIS A 18 3.98 14.50 15.20
C HIS A 18 4.88 15.05 14.08
N ILE A 19 5.70 16.06 14.40
CA ILE A 19 6.67 16.63 13.45
C ILE A 19 7.69 15.57 13.00
N ALA A 20 8.17 14.72 13.91
CA ALA A 20 9.06 13.62 13.55
C ALA A 20 8.37 12.59 12.64
N TYR A 21 7.10 12.31 12.86
CA TYR A 21 6.32 11.44 11.99
C TYR A 21 6.21 12.01 10.56
N GLU A 22 5.87 13.29 10.43
CA GLU A 22 5.76 13.96 9.12
C GLU A 22 7.08 13.91 8.33
N TYR A 23 8.20 14.28 8.97
CA TYR A 23 9.52 14.15 8.33
C TYR A 23 9.88 12.68 8.03
N GLY A 24 9.45 11.73 8.83
CA GLY A 24 9.63 10.31 8.57
C GLY A 24 8.91 9.85 7.29
N GLN A 25 7.70 10.33 7.06
CA GLN A 25 6.94 10.09 5.81
C GLN A 25 7.61 10.76 4.61
N GLU A 26 8.07 12.01 4.78
CA GLU A 26 8.80 12.74 3.72
C GLU A 26 10.08 11.99 3.32
N ILE A 27 10.88 11.51 4.29
CA ILE A 27 12.07 10.70 4.03
C ILE A 27 11.72 9.43 3.25
N SER A 28 10.64 8.73 3.63
CA SER A 28 10.21 7.51 2.94
C SER A 28 9.81 7.80 1.49
N SER A 29 9.06 8.87 1.27
CA SER A 29 8.67 9.35 -0.07
C SER A 29 9.87 9.77 -0.90
N ASP A 30 10.85 10.49 -0.31
CA ASP A 30 12.08 10.89 -1.00
C ASP A 30 12.90 9.68 -1.44
N VAL A 31 13.02 8.65 -0.59
CA VAL A 31 13.72 7.41 -0.94
C VAL A 31 13.04 6.69 -2.10
N GLU A 32 11.71 6.54 -2.07
CA GLU A 32 10.93 5.92 -3.14
C GLU A 32 11.11 6.69 -4.44
N LYS A 33 10.93 8.02 -4.42
CA LYS A 33 11.15 8.91 -5.56
C LYS A 33 12.55 8.78 -6.16
N ILE A 34 13.60 8.75 -5.31
CA ILE A 34 14.99 8.62 -5.76
C ILE A 34 15.23 7.25 -6.40
N LEU A 35 14.69 6.18 -5.82
CA LEU A 35 14.85 4.82 -6.35
C LEU A 35 14.15 4.65 -7.70
N ASP A 36 12.93 5.14 -7.82
CA ASP A 36 12.12 5.02 -9.04
C ASP A 36 12.68 5.86 -10.18
N ASN A 37 13.28 7.02 -9.86
CA ASN A 37 13.78 7.96 -10.85
C ASN A 37 15.31 8.06 -10.92
N LEU A 38 16.04 7.07 -10.37
CA LEU A 38 17.50 7.12 -10.27
C LEU A 38 18.21 7.39 -11.60
N PHE A 39 17.70 6.78 -12.67
CA PHE A 39 18.24 6.96 -14.02
C PHE A 39 18.06 8.41 -14.49
N LEU A 40 16.88 8.98 -14.33
CA LEU A 40 16.57 10.36 -14.68
C LEU A 40 17.42 11.37 -13.89
N ILE A 41 17.50 11.16 -12.56
CA ILE A 41 18.30 12.00 -11.65
C ILE A 41 19.78 12.02 -12.07
N LYS A 42 20.32 10.85 -12.47
CA LYS A 42 21.72 10.75 -12.94
C LYS A 42 21.94 11.44 -14.29
N ILE A 43 21.05 11.24 -15.27
CA ILE A 43 21.15 11.86 -16.60
C ILE A 43 21.08 13.39 -16.51
N LEU A 44 20.17 13.91 -15.67
CA LEU A 44 19.97 15.33 -15.49
C LEU A 44 21.03 15.97 -14.56
N GLY A 45 21.89 15.18 -13.92
CA GLY A 45 22.92 15.67 -13.00
C GLY A 45 22.40 16.17 -11.66
N GLU A 46 21.12 15.88 -11.30
CA GLU A 46 20.43 16.40 -10.13
C GLU A 46 20.77 15.67 -8.81
N VAL A 47 21.75 14.76 -8.82
CA VAL A 47 22.12 13.94 -7.64
C VAL A 47 22.41 14.80 -6.41
N LYS A 48 23.17 15.88 -6.58
CA LYS A 48 23.55 16.77 -5.45
C LYS A 48 22.34 17.47 -4.85
N ASN A 49 21.40 17.90 -5.69
CA ASN A 49 20.19 18.59 -5.27
C ASN A 49 19.25 17.65 -4.50
N GLU A 50 19.05 16.42 -4.99
CA GLU A 50 18.23 15.42 -4.28
C GLU A 50 18.87 14.98 -2.94
N ILE A 51 20.20 14.81 -2.88
CA ILE A 51 20.91 14.56 -1.61
C ILE A 51 20.74 15.75 -0.64
N TYR A 52 20.79 16.98 -1.13
CA TYR A 52 20.59 18.16 -0.29
C TYR A 52 19.19 18.20 0.32
N LYS A 53 18.14 17.96 -0.47
CA LYS A 53 16.73 17.88 0.01
C LYS A 53 16.56 16.78 1.04
N PHE A 54 17.02 15.57 0.73
CA PHE A 54 16.99 14.43 1.65
C PHE A 54 17.66 14.74 2.99
N ASN A 55 18.82 15.41 2.97
CA ASN A 55 19.52 15.83 4.19
C ASN A 55 18.75 16.89 4.97
N GLN A 56 17.97 17.76 4.31
CA GLN A 56 17.10 18.72 5.01
C GLN A 56 15.97 17.97 5.79
N SER A 57 15.26 17.05 5.14
CA SER A 57 14.22 16.24 5.77
C SER A 57 14.81 15.39 6.91
N LEU A 58 15.99 14.79 6.71
CA LEU A 58 16.70 14.02 7.73
C LEU A 58 17.09 14.88 8.95
N ASN A 59 17.61 16.09 8.72
CA ASN A 59 17.93 17.02 9.80
C ASN A 59 16.67 17.48 10.56
N GLY A 60 15.57 17.72 9.86
CA GLY A 60 14.26 18.02 10.46
C GLY A 60 13.79 16.89 11.38
N PHE A 61 13.84 15.66 10.89
CA PHE A 61 13.53 14.46 11.67
C PHE A 61 14.39 14.35 12.94
N TYR A 62 15.72 14.47 12.80
CA TYR A 62 16.62 14.37 13.95
C TYR A 62 16.34 15.45 15.00
N LYS A 63 16.14 16.72 14.59
CA LYS A 63 15.81 17.81 15.51
C LYS A 63 14.51 17.53 16.27
N ALA A 64 13.46 17.11 15.57
CA ALA A 64 12.18 16.78 16.17
C ALA A 64 12.32 15.60 17.15
N ARG A 65 13.03 14.55 16.75
CA ARG A 65 13.25 13.35 17.58
C ARG A 65 14.08 13.63 18.81
N ILE A 66 15.14 14.44 18.70
CA ILE A 66 15.96 14.85 19.84
C ILE A 66 15.11 15.68 20.82
N ASN A 67 14.26 16.58 20.34
CA ASN A 67 13.39 17.38 21.19
C ASN A 67 12.33 16.54 21.90
N ASP A 68 11.74 15.55 21.24
CA ASP A 68 10.83 14.58 21.83
C ASP A 68 11.52 13.81 22.97
N ILE A 69 12.72 13.29 22.74
CA ILE A 69 13.52 12.58 23.76
C ILE A 69 13.89 13.50 24.93
N LYS A 70 14.30 14.75 24.65
CA LYS A 70 14.61 15.74 25.71
C LYS A 70 13.39 15.99 26.60
N VAL A 71 12.23 16.21 26.00
CA VAL A 71 10.98 16.43 26.75
C VAL A 71 10.62 15.21 27.59
N GLY A 72 10.74 14.00 27.05
CA GLY A 72 10.51 12.76 27.79
C GLY A 72 11.47 12.58 28.96
N THR A 73 12.75 12.89 28.76
CA THR A 73 13.77 12.82 29.82
C THR A 73 13.52 13.84 30.94
N ILE A 74 13.21 15.09 30.59
CA ILE A 74 12.86 16.13 31.56
C ILE A 74 11.62 15.73 32.35
N SER A 75 10.59 15.23 31.66
CA SER A 75 9.35 14.75 32.31
C SER A 75 9.61 13.62 33.32
N ALA A 76 10.54 12.71 33.01
CA ALA A 76 10.94 11.62 33.91
C ALA A 76 11.74 12.11 35.13
N LEU A 77 12.54 13.17 35.01
CA LEU A 77 13.39 13.71 36.09
C LEU A 77 12.63 14.68 37.01
N MET A 78 11.57 15.33 36.52
CA MET A 78 10.79 16.31 37.26
C MET A 78 10.32 15.83 38.66
N PRO A 79 9.74 14.65 38.82
CA PRO A 79 9.32 14.18 40.14
C PRO A 79 10.48 14.11 41.14
N ASN A 80 11.64 13.61 40.71
CA ASN A 80 12.82 13.50 41.55
C ASN A 80 13.30 14.88 41.99
N PHE A 81 13.36 15.86 41.10
CA PHE A 81 13.76 17.22 41.37
C PHE A 81 12.82 17.89 42.41
N PHE A 82 11.51 17.83 42.16
CA PHE A 82 10.54 18.42 43.09
C PHE A 82 10.56 17.77 44.45
N THR A 83 10.82 16.48 44.51
CA THR A 83 10.92 15.78 45.80
C THR A 83 12.11 16.21 46.61
N LEU A 84 13.29 16.22 45.99
CA LEU A 84 14.50 16.68 46.68
C LEU A 84 14.32 18.13 47.17
N PHE A 85 13.68 18.96 46.34
CA PHE A 85 13.38 20.36 46.70
C PHE A 85 12.42 20.45 47.89
N PHE A 86 11.30 19.73 47.88
CA PHE A 86 10.36 19.72 49.00
C PHE A 86 10.97 19.09 50.27
N LEU A 87 11.73 18.00 50.13
CA LEU A 87 12.43 17.38 51.24
C LEU A 87 13.42 18.39 51.92
N SER A 88 14.17 19.12 51.07
CA SER A 88 15.09 20.17 51.54
C SER A 88 14.36 21.27 52.34
N ILE A 89 13.19 21.73 51.84
CA ILE A 89 12.37 22.71 52.56
C ILE A 89 11.89 22.15 53.89
N LEU A 90 11.39 20.92 53.95
CA LEU A 90 10.91 20.28 55.17
C LEU A 90 12.04 20.11 56.19
N LEU A 91 13.25 19.79 55.75
CA LEU A 91 14.42 19.68 56.63
C LEU A 91 14.81 21.01 57.24
N VAL A 92 14.76 22.11 56.47
CA VAL A 92 15.22 23.43 56.93
C VAL A 92 14.18 24.11 57.82
N PHE A 93 12.88 24.00 57.52
CA PHE A 93 11.84 24.80 58.18
C PHE A 93 11.05 24.06 59.28
N PHE A 94 11.05 22.70 59.27
CA PHE A 94 10.14 21.92 60.12
C PHE A 94 10.80 20.92 61.07
N ASP A 95 12.11 20.99 61.35
CA ASP A 95 12.83 20.06 62.23
C ASP A 95 12.56 18.56 61.92
N PHE A 96 12.28 18.26 60.66
CA PHE A 96 11.84 16.96 60.19
C PHE A 96 12.92 15.87 60.30
N VAL A 97 14.12 16.25 60.66
CA VAL A 97 15.27 15.35 60.88
C VAL A 97 14.95 14.24 61.87
N LYS A 98 14.10 14.49 62.87
CA LYS A 98 13.70 13.51 63.90
C LYS A 98 12.88 12.35 63.35
N PHE A 99 12.24 12.52 62.24
CA PHE A 99 11.40 11.49 61.57
C PHE A 99 12.11 10.78 60.43
N LEU A 100 13.31 11.21 60.05
CA LEU A 100 14.08 10.64 58.95
C LEU A 100 14.81 9.36 59.37
N THR A 101 14.12 8.23 59.25
CA THR A 101 14.80 6.93 59.35
C THR A 101 15.39 6.55 57.98
N LEU A 102 16.48 5.75 58.01
CA LEU A 102 17.09 5.23 56.75
C LEU A 102 16.08 4.50 55.87
N VAL A 103 15.14 3.78 56.51
CA VAL A 103 14.05 3.05 55.83
C VAL A 103 13.10 4.02 55.13
N PHE A 104 12.71 5.10 55.78
CA PHE A 104 11.84 6.14 55.21
C PHE A 104 12.47 6.80 53.98
N ILE A 105 13.76 7.15 54.05
CA ILE A 105 14.50 7.70 52.92
C ILE A 105 14.53 6.68 51.76
N GLY A 106 14.79 5.40 52.05
CA GLY A 106 14.78 4.33 51.01
C GLY A 106 13.43 4.16 50.31
N ILE A 107 12.33 4.22 51.09
CA ILE A 107 10.96 4.14 50.56
C ILE A 107 10.66 5.35 49.67
N LEU A 108 11.01 6.55 50.10
CA LEU A 108 10.82 7.76 49.32
C LEU A 108 11.58 7.70 47.99
N LEU A 109 12.86 7.36 48.01
CA LEU A 109 13.68 7.24 46.80
C LEU A 109 13.06 6.24 45.80
N ARG A 110 12.59 5.10 46.29
CA ARG A 110 11.95 4.07 45.45
C ARG A 110 10.63 4.54 44.85
N LEU A 111 9.81 5.26 45.63
CA LEU A 111 8.55 5.83 45.17
C LEU A 111 8.79 6.83 44.03
N PHE A 112 9.79 7.70 44.15
CA PHE A 112 10.06 8.71 43.14
C PHE A 112 10.71 8.14 41.89
N GLN A 113 11.55 7.12 42.02
CA GLN A 113 12.03 6.37 40.85
C GLN A 113 10.86 5.77 40.09
N SER A 114 9.89 5.16 40.79
CA SER A 114 8.67 4.61 40.16
C SER A 114 7.83 5.68 39.47
N LEU A 115 7.67 6.86 40.08
CA LEU A 115 6.97 8.00 39.47
C LEU A 115 7.69 8.50 38.20
N GLY A 116 9.01 8.55 38.21
CA GLY A 116 9.82 8.93 37.05
C GLY A 116 9.63 7.95 35.90
N ILE A 117 9.64 6.64 36.18
CA ILE A 117 9.36 5.59 35.18
C ILE A 117 7.93 5.71 34.65
N PHE A 118 6.96 5.94 35.55
CA PHE A 118 5.56 6.10 35.16
C PHE A 118 5.36 7.29 34.19
N ASN A 119 5.93 8.45 34.51
CA ASN A 119 5.87 9.64 33.68
C ASN A 119 6.52 9.41 32.30
N ARG A 120 7.66 8.72 32.27
CA ARG A 120 8.32 8.35 31.00
C ARG A 120 7.42 7.44 30.16
N ASN A 121 6.78 6.46 30.78
CA ASN A 121 5.86 5.56 30.07
C ASN A 121 4.64 6.29 29.53
N ILE A 122 4.05 7.23 30.31
CA ILE A 122 2.96 8.10 29.79
C ILE A 122 3.43 8.90 28.59
N HIS A 123 4.63 9.50 28.64
CA HIS A 123 5.18 10.24 27.51
C HIS A 123 5.36 9.32 26.29
N THR A 124 5.91 8.13 26.47
CA THR A 124 6.09 7.14 25.39
C THR A 124 4.76 6.78 24.75
N VAL A 125 3.74 6.43 25.54
CA VAL A 125 2.39 6.13 25.03
C VAL A 125 1.81 7.32 24.26
N SER A 126 1.97 8.53 24.80
CA SER A 126 1.48 9.75 24.14
C SER A 126 2.18 10.02 22.81
N SER A 127 3.49 9.77 22.72
CA SER A 127 4.25 9.92 21.47
C SER A 127 3.84 8.87 20.41
N PHE A 128 3.59 7.63 20.84
CA PHE A 128 3.11 6.57 19.94
C PHE A 128 1.65 6.74 19.52
N HIS A 129 0.85 7.52 20.24
CA HIS A 129 -0.54 7.80 19.88
C HIS A 129 -0.68 8.42 18.48
N VAL A 130 0.33 9.16 18.02
CA VAL A 130 0.37 9.76 16.67
C VAL A 130 0.22 8.67 15.59
N TYR A 131 0.86 7.52 15.76
CA TYR A 131 0.75 6.40 14.82
C TYR A 131 -0.64 5.75 14.86
N LEU A 132 -1.24 5.65 16.04
CA LEU A 132 -2.62 5.14 16.19
C LEU A 132 -3.64 6.07 15.54
N GLU A 133 -3.47 7.40 15.68
CA GLU A 133 -4.33 8.38 14.99
C GLU A 133 -4.30 8.20 13.49
N LYS A 134 -3.11 7.98 12.92
CA LYS A 134 -2.97 7.75 11.48
C LYS A 134 -3.56 6.42 11.01
N LEU A 135 -3.42 5.36 11.79
CA LEU A 135 -4.09 4.10 11.51
C LEU A 135 -5.62 4.24 11.55
N TYR A 136 -6.14 4.97 12.53
CA TYR A 136 -7.58 5.24 12.64
C TYR A 136 -8.11 6.08 11.47
N GLU A 137 -7.34 7.08 11.00
CA GLU A 137 -7.69 7.85 9.79
C GLU A 137 -7.79 6.94 8.56
N ILE A 138 -6.86 5.99 8.40
CA ILE A 138 -6.87 5.01 7.30
C ILE A 138 -8.10 4.11 7.42
N GLU A 139 -8.38 3.59 8.62
CA GLU A 139 -9.53 2.73 8.86
C GLU A 139 -10.86 3.44 8.61
N LYS A 140 -10.98 4.69 9.07
CA LYS A 140 -12.17 5.53 8.81
C LYS A 140 -12.39 5.77 7.32
N ASN A 141 -11.31 5.95 6.55
CA ASN A 141 -11.41 6.12 5.10
C ASN A 141 -11.73 4.80 4.37
N LYS A 142 -11.52 3.64 5.02
CA LYS A 142 -11.89 2.33 4.48
C LYS A 142 -13.41 2.18 4.29
N ASP A 143 -14.21 2.84 5.13
CA ASP A 143 -15.67 2.83 5.01
C ASP A 143 -16.19 3.60 3.77
N LEU A 144 -15.29 4.33 3.07
CA LEU A 144 -15.61 4.96 1.78
C LEU A 144 -15.50 3.99 0.59
N VAL A 145 -15.13 2.72 0.82
CA VAL A 145 -15.10 1.70 -0.22
C VAL A 145 -16.50 1.12 -0.39
N TYR A 146 -17.19 1.56 -1.43
CA TYR A 146 -18.55 1.13 -1.78
C TYR A 146 -18.58 -0.28 -2.40
N SER A 147 -17.95 -1.27 -1.73
CA SER A 147 -17.90 -2.65 -2.19
C SER A 147 -19.28 -3.28 -2.35
N GLU A 148 -20.29 -2.79 -1.62
CA GLU A 148 -21.68 -3.20 -1.73
C GLU A 148 -22.30 -2.90 -3.11
N ASN A 149 -21.73 -1.97 -3.83
CA ASN A 149 -22.15 -1.59 -5.18
C ASN A 149 -21.55 -2.47 -6.28
N TYR A 150 -20.67 -3.41 -5.92
CA TYR A 150 -20.09 -4.41 -6.83
C TYR A 150 -20.62 -5.79 -6.46
N ILE A 151 -21.42 -6.39 -7.34
CA ILE A 151 -22.22 -7.57 -7.05
C ILE A 151 -21.78 -8.73 -7.95
N LEU A 152 -21.36 -9.83 -7.35
CA LEU A 152 -21.18 -11.10 -8.04
C LEU A 152 -22.55 -11.78 -8.20
N ASN A 153 -23.01 -11.94 -9.42
CA ASN A 153 -24.27 -12.61 -9.76
C ASN A 153 -24.05 -13.65 -10.86
N PRO A 154 -23.73 -14.91 -10.49
CA PRO A 154 -23.48 -15.98 -11.47
C PRO A 154 -24.64 -16.27 -12.43
N GLU A 155 -25.87 -15.96 -12.01
CA GLU A 155 -27.08 -16.19 -12.83
C GLU A 155 -27.30 -15.07 -13.85
N ASN A 156 -26.53 -13.97 -13.79
CA ASN A 156 -26.66 -12.89 -14.77
C ASN A 156 -26.37 -13.42 -16.19
N GLN A 157 -27.25 -13.10 -17.12
CA GLN A 157 -27.10 -13.47 -18.54
C GLN A 157 -25.95 -12.71 -19.21
N ASN A 158 -25.56 -11.56 -18.66
CA ASN A 158 -24.46 -10.72 -19.12
C ASN A 158 -23.18 -11.02 -18.34
N SER A 159 -22.02 -10.84 -18.98
CA SER A 159 -20.73 -10.92 -18.29
C SER A 159 -20.56 -9.80 -17.28
N VAL A 160 -20.90 -8.57 -17.68
CA VAL A 160 -20.85 -7.37 -16.84
C VAL A 160 -22.04 -6.47 -17.19
N GLU A 161 -22.63 -5.89 -16.16
CA GLU A 161 -23.73 -4.94 -16.29
C GLU A 161 -23.55 -3.75 -15.35
N PHE A 162 -23.59 -2.54 -15.89
CA PHE A 162 -23.58 -1.28 -15.15
C PHE A 162 -24.99 -0.72 -15.11
N GLN A 163 -25.45 -0.38 -13.91
CA GLN A 163 -26.76 0.19 -13.64
C GLN A 163 -26.61 1.54 -12.97
N ASN A 164 -26.79 2.63 -13.71
CA ASN A 164 -26.70 4.02 -13.25
C ASN A 164 -25.41 4.31 -12.49
N VAL A 165 -24.28 3.83 -13.00
CA VAL A 165 -22.97 3.93 -12.35
C VAL A 165 -22.42 5.34 -12.45
N SER A 166 -22.11 5.93 -11.27
CA SER A 166 -21.33 7.16 -11.16
C SER A 166 -20.07 6.88 -10.39
N PHE A 167 -18.95 7.44 -10.85
CA PHE A 167 -17.64 7.23 -10.26
C PHE A 167 -16.78 8.49 -10.25
N LYS A 168 -16.10 8.71 -9.12
CA LYS A 168 -14.98 9.66 -8.97
C LYS A 168 -13.85 9.04 -8.17
N TYR A 169 -12.64 9.48 -8.42
CA TYR A 169 -11.49 9.07 -7.62
C TYR A 169 -11.53 9.67 -6.21
N LEU A 170 -10.95 8.96 -5.26
CA LEU A 170 -10.80 9.45 -3.89
C LEU A 170 -9.99 10.77 -3.91
N GLY A 171 -10.54 11.81 -3.28
CA GLY A 171 -9.94 13.15 -3.27
C GLY A 171 -10.21 14.01 -4.51
N SER A 172 -10.99 13.52 -5.49
CA SER A 172 -11.51 14.33 -6.59
C SER A 172 -12.91 14.84 -6.29
N ASP A 173 -13.19 16.09 -6.61
CA ASP A 173 -14.53 16.65 -6.54
C ASP A 173 -15.33 16.39 -7.83
N GLU A 174 -14.66 16.10 -8.94
CA GLU A 174 -15.26 15.88 -10.24
C GLU A 174 -15.62 14.41 -10.48
N LEU A 175 -16.81 14.16 -11.01
CA LEU A 175 -17.23 12.83 -11.47
C LEU A 175 -16.53 12.51 -12.81
N LEU A 176 -15.89 11.34 -12.87
CA LEU A 176 -15.34 10.81 -14.13
C LEU A 176 -16.45 10.15 -14.96
N PHE A 177 -17.38 9.46 -14.29
CA PHE A 177 -18.56 8.86 -14.89
C PHE A 177 -19.80 9.32 -14.15
N GLU A 178 -20.86 9.58 -14.92
CA GLU A 178 -22.16 10.00 -14.38
C GLU A 178 -23.29 9.18 -15.04
N ASN A 179 -24.03 8.43 -14.21
CA ASN A 179 -25.20 7.64 -14.62
C ASN A 179 -24.95 6.70 -15.82
N VAL A 180 -23.78 6.05 -15.86
CA VAL A 180 -23.40 5.15 -16.97
C VAL A 180 -24.19 3.86 -16.87
N ASN A 181 -24.82 3.47 -17.99
CA ASN A 181 -25.45 2.17 -18.18
C ASN A 181 -24.72 1.44 -19.31
N LEU A 182 -24.24 0.23 -19.04
CA LEU A 182 -23.47 -0.56 -19.99
C LEU A 182 -23.75 -2.05 -19.80
N ILE A 183 -23.87 -2.78 -20.87
CA ILE A 183 -24.05 -4.23 -20.87
C ILE A 183 -22.95 -4.87 -21.72
N ILE A 184 -22.25 -5.86 -21.16
CA ILE A 184 -21.29 -6.71 -21.82
C ILE A 184 -21.83 -8.14 -21.81
N GLU A 185 -22.20 -8.61 -22.98
CA GLU A 185 -22.81 -9.92 -23.15
C GLU A 185 -21.78 -11.06 -23.01
N LYS A 186 -22.22 -12.19 -22.46
CA LYS A 186 -21.39 -13.40 -22.41
C LYS A 186 -21.02 -13.90 -23.82
N GLY A 187 -19.79 -14.38 -23.96
CA GLY A 187 -19.31 -14.97 -25.20
C GLY A 187 -19.14 -14.02 -26.38
N LYS A 188 -19.19 -12.71 -26.13
CA LYS A 188 -18.92 -11.70 -27.15
C LYS A 188 -17.63 -10.93 -26.85
N HIS A 189 -16.96 -10.49 -27.91
CA HIS A 189 -15.88 -9.54 -27.84
C HIS A 189 -16.46 -8.13 -27.81
N THR A 190 -16.11 -7.37 -26.77
CA THR A 190 -16.49 -5.96 -26.65
C THR A 190 -15.23 -5.09 -26.76
N ILE A 191 -15.23 -4.13 -27.66
CA ILE A 191 -14.12 -3.19 -27.85
C ILE A 191 -14.55 -1.83 -27.30
N ILE A 192 -13.72 -1.30 -26.39
CA ILE A 192 -13.90 0.03 -25.80
C ILE A 192 -12.91 0.97 -26.47
N THR A 193 -13.42 1.99 -27.14
CA THR A 193 -12.62 3.01 -27.83
C THR A 193 -12.88 4.40 -27.27
N GLY A 194 -11.92 5.30 -27.41
CA GLY A 194 -12.05 6.69 -26.94
C GLY A 194 -10.70 7.38 -26.85
N ALA A 195 -10.72 8.70 -26.68
CA ALA A 195 -9.52 9.52 -26.54
C ALA A 195 -8.69 9.12 -25.29
N ASN A 196 -7.40 9.48 -25.27
CA ASN A 196 -6.58 9.30 -24.08
C ASN A 196 -7.16 10.14 -22.94
N GLY A 197 -7.21 9.58 -21.73
CA GLY A 197 -7.81 10.26 -20.56
C GLY A 197 -9.34 10.17 -20.47
N SER A 198 -10.04 9.53 -21.42
CA SER A 198 -11.52 9.38 -21.38
C SER A 198 -12.04 8.39 -20.33
N GLY A 199 -11.16 7.80 -19.52
CA GLY A 199 -11.55 6.87 -18.45
C GLY A 199 -11.63 5.39 -18.85
N LYS A 200 -11.09 4.97 -20.03
CA LYS A 200 -11.13 3.57 -20.47
C LYS A 200 -10.60 2.60 -19.42
N SER A 201 -9.38 2.82 -18.91
CA SER A 201 -8.78 1.95 -17.90
C SER A 201 -9.54 2.00 -16.55
N THR A 202 -10.17 3.13 -16.24
CA THR A 202 -11.05 3.24 -15.06
C THR A 202 -12.31 2.41 -15.23
N LEU A 203 -12.90 2.43 -16.42
CA LEU A 203 -14.06 1.60 -16.76
C LEU A 203 -13.71 0.11 -16.63
N LEU A 204 -12.55 -0.31 -17.14
CA LEU A 204 -12.03 -1.68 -16.98
C LEU A 204 -11.77 -2.01 -15.52
N GLY A 205 -11.25 -1.05 -14.73
CA GLY A 205 -11.07 -1.19 -13.29
C GLY A 205 -12.38 -1.37 -12.52
N LEU A 206 -13.45 -0.70 -12.92
CA LEU A 206 -14.80 -0.90 -12.37
C LEU A 206 -15.35 -2.29 -12.75
N MET A 207 -15.11 -2.75 -13.98
CA MET A 207 -15.53 -4.09 -14.43
C MET A 207 -14.82 -5.21 -13.67
N SER A 208 -13.55 -4.99 -13.33
CA SER A 208 -12.71 -5.99 -12.62
C SER A 208 -12.79 -5.92 -11.10
N GLY A 209 -13.56 -4.99 -10.53
CA GLY A 209 -13.63 -4.80 -9.07
C GLY A 209 -12.38 -4.19 -8.43
N ILE A 210 -11.47 -3.62 -9.23
CA ILE A 210 -10.34 -2.80 -8.73
C ILE A 210 -10.87 -1.49 -8.15
N PHE A 211 -11.87 -0.91 -8.82
CA PHE A 211 -12.59 0.26 -8.34
C PHE A 211 -14.05 -0.11 -8.07
N TYR A 212 -14.66 0.60 -7.12
CA TYR A 212 -16.08 0.45 -6.78
C TYR A 212 -16.83 1.73 -7.14
N PRO A 213 -18.04 1.64 -7.70
CA PRO A 213 -18.81 2.83 -8.05
C PRO A 213 -19.29 3.58 -6.80
N ASN A 214 -19.27 4.91 -6.85
CA ASN A 214 -19.79 5.75 -5.76
C ASN A 214 -21.31 5.67 -5.68
N GLN A 215 -21.99 5.54 -6.86
CA GLN A 215 -23.42 5.37 -6.98
C GLN A 215 -23.75 4.37 -8.08
N GLY A 216 -24.92 3.77 -8.02
CA GLY A 216 -25.34 2.72 -8.94
C GLY A 216 -24.73 1.37 -8.57
N LYS A 217 -24.78 0.42 -9.50
CA LYS A 217 -24.29 -0.96 -9.26
C LYS A 217 -23.56 -1.50 -10.46
N VAL A 218 -22.48 -2.24 -10.21
CA VAL A 218 -21.80 -3.08 -11.19
C VAL A 218 -22.08 -4.53 -10.83
N GLN A 219 -22.70 -5.26 -11.74
CA GLN A 219 -22.93 -6.69 -11.60
C GLN A 219 -21.99 -7.45 -12.54
N VAL A 220 -21.33 -8.48 -12.02
CA VAL A 220 -20.46 -9.36 -12.79
C VAL A 220 -20.91 -10.80 -12.64
N SER A 221 -20.84 -11.60 -13.69
CA SER A 221 -21.27 -12.99 -13.65
C SER A 221 -20.21 -13.93 -13.08
N SER A 222 -18.96 -13.51 -12.98
CA SER A 222 -17.86 -14.32 -12.46
C SER A 222 -16.78 -13.45 -11.80
N ASP A 223 -16.15 -13.96 -10.78
CA ASP A 223 -14.97 -13.41 -10.12
C ASP A 223 -13.66 -13.92 -10.75
N LYS A 224 -13.75 -14.86 -11.71
CA LYS A 224 -12.61 -15.39 -12.45
C LYS A 224 -12.23 -14.47 -13.61
N ILE A 225 -11.67 -13.34 -13.26
CA ILE A 225 -11.28 -12.29 -14.21
C ILE A 225 -9.79 -12.35 -14.47
N GLY A 226 -9.39 -12.49 -15.74
CA GLY A 226 -8.02 -12.29 -16.20
C GLY A 226 -7.84 -10.84 -16.66
N TYR A 227 -6.85 -10.15 -16.09
CA TYR A 227 -6.52 -8.78 -16.49
C TYR A 227 -5.10 -8.69 -17.02
N VAL A 228 -4.95 -8.17 -18.23
CA VAL A 228 -3.65 -7.95 -18.88
C VAL A 228 -3.56 -6.48 -19.27
N SER A 229 -2.68 -5.74 -18.63
CA SER A 229 -2.50 -4.30 -18.83
C SER A 229 -1.35 -3.98 -19.79
N ALA A 230 -1.32 -2.73 -20.26
CA ALA A 230 -0.18 -2.16 -20.98
C ALA A 230 1.10 -2.21 -20.15
N THR A 231 0.98 -1.96 -18.83
CA THR A 231 2.06 -2.10 -17.85
C THR A 231 1.95 -3.45 -17.16
N PRO A 232 2.78 -4.42 -17.50
CA PRO A 232 2.68 -5.77 -16.96
C PRO A 232 3.01 -5.81 -15.46
N LEU A 233 2.21 -6.57 -14.73
CA LEU A 233 2.39 -6.77 -13.28
C LEU A 233 3.24 -8.02 -13.03
N ILE A 234 4.49 -7.84 -12.63
CA ILE A 234 5.45 -8.90 -12.29
C ILE A 234 5.83 -8.81 -10.82
N ILE A 235 5.73 -9.94 -10.14
CA ILE A 235 6.15 -10.08 -8.74
C ILE A 235 7.63 -10.46 -8.71
N ASN A 236 8.40 -9.85 -7.82
CA ASN A 236 9.80 -10.25 -7.62
C ASN A 236 9.87 -11.64 -6.92
N SER A 237 9.79 -12.68 -7.73
CA SER A 237 9.74 -14.10 -7.32
C SER A 237 10.18 -14.99 -8.48
N ASN A 238 10.01 -16.33 -8.36
CA ASN A 238 10.28 -17.24 -9.47
C ASN A 238 9.21 -17.16 -10.60
N LEU A 239 9.55 -17.74 -11.74
CA LEU A 239 8.67 -17.74 -12.91
C LEU A 239 7.36 -18.49 -12.65
N ARG A 240 7.41 -19.65 -11.97
CA ARG A 240 6.24 -20.44 -11.57
C ARG A 240 5.25 -19.57 -10.80
N THR A 241 5.70 -18.89 -9.76
CA THR A 241 4.86 -18.00 -8.93
C THR A 241 4.22 -16.92 -9.80
N ASN A 242 4.96 -16.33 -10.74
CA ASN A 242 4.42 -15.30 -11.62
C ASN A 242 3.36 -15.83 -12.59
N LEU A 243 3.47 -17.07 -13.05
CA LEU A 243 2.52 -17.69 -13.96
C LEU A 243 1.25 -18.19 -13.26
N THR A 244 1.35 -18.57 -11.98
CA THR A 244 0.25 -19.18 -11.22
C THR A 244 -0.38 -18.24 -10.20
N TYR A 245 0.11 -17.00 -10.10
CA TYR A 245 -0.36 -16.05 -9.10
C TYR A 245 -1.85 -15.73 -9.27
N GLY A 246 -2.60 -15.82 -8.18
CA GLY A 246 -4.05 -15.62 -8.18
C GLY A 246 -4.86 -16.84 -8.61
N ASN A 247 -4.20 -17.97 -8.95
CA ASN A 247 -4.89 -19.20 -9.26
C ASN A 247 -5.23 -19.97 -7.97
N ASN A 248 -6.53 -20.08 -7.69
CA ASN A 248 -7.03 -20.86 -6.56
C ASN A 248 -7.03 -22.37 -6.82
N GLN A 249 -6.81 -22.81 -8.06
CA GLN A 249 -6.63 -24.23 -8.42
C GLN A 249 -5.19 -24.65 -8.08
N LYS A 250 -5.02 -25.36 -7.01
CA LYS A 250 -3.76 -25.59 -6.31
C LYS A 250 -2.63 -26.29 -7.07
N ASN A 251 -2.85 -26.90 -8.25
CA ASN A 251 -1.80 -27.59 -8.98
C ASN A 251 -2.03 -27.50 -10.49
N ILE A 252 -1.45 -26.49 -11.13
CA ILE A 252 -1.25 -26.54 -12.58
C ILE A 252 -0.01 -27.40 -12.80
N GLU A 253 -0.14 -28.45 -13.62
CA GLU A 253 0.98 -29.32 -13.98
C GLU A 253 2.04 -28.53 -14.74
N ASP A 254 3.30 -28.83 -14.45
CA ASP A 254 4.45 -28.15 -15.08
C ASP A 254 4.40 -28.21 -16.60
N GLU A 255 3.96 -29.35 -17.13
CA GLU A 255 3.81 -29.57 -18.57
C GLU A 255 2.89 -28.56 -19.24
N VAL A 256 1.80 -28.18 -18.56
CA VAL A 256 0.85 -27.17 -19.05
C VAL A 256 1.50 -25.79 -19.10
N LEU A 257 2.22 -25.42 -18.03
CA LEU A 257 2.93 -24.15 -17.97
C LEU A 257 4.03 -24.06 -19.03
N ILE A 258 4.82 -25.13 -19.19
CA ILE A 258 5.89 -25.23 -20.20
C ILE A 258 5.28 -25.09 -21.60
N LYS A 259 4.18 -25.77 -21.90
CA LYS A 259 3.47 -25.66 -23.18
C LYS A 259 3.03 -24.21 -23.49
N TYR A 260 2.52 -23.47 -22.49
CA TYR A 260 2.20 -22.05 -22.68
C TYR A 260 3.46 -21.22 -22.93
N ILE A 261 4.54 -21.44 -22.16
CA ILE A 261 5.81 -20.72 -22.30
C ILE A 261 6.36 -20.89 -23.72
N GLU A 262 6.35 -22.11 -24.24
CA GLU A 262 6.79 -22.45 -25.60
C GLU A 262 5.87 -21.81 -26.63
N SER A 263 4.55 -21.95 -26.48
CA SER A 263 3.56 -21.40 -27.42
C SER A 263 3.66 -19.88 -27.56
N PHE A 264 3.91 -19.18 -26.45
CA PHE A 264 4.11 -17.73 -26.44
C PHE A 264 5.54 -17.31 -26.78
N LYS A 265 6.47 -18.28 -26.98
CA LYS A 265 7.89 -18.00 -27.21
C LYS A 265 8.42 -17.02 -26.17
N LEU A 266 8.21 -17.33 -24.89
CA LEU A 266 8.54 -16.42 -23.78
C LEU A 266 10.04 -16.11 -23.74
N PHE A 267 10.88 -17.12 -23.97
CA PHE A 267 12.32 -17.00 -24.09
C PHE A 267 12.75 -17.41 -25.50
N SER A 268 13.75 -16.71 -26.06
CA SER A 268 14.31 -16.99 -27.38
C SER A 268 15.26 -18.16 -27.42
N ASP A 269 15.75 -18.60 -26.25
CA ASP A 269 16.68 -19.70 -26.14
C ASP A 269 15.95 -21.05 -26.14
N ASN A 270 16.46 -22.00 -26.92
CA ASN A 270 16.06 -23.42 -26.87
C ASN A 270 16.54 -24.12 -25.59
N SER A 271 16.91 -23.35 -24.54
CA SER A 271 17.29 -23.87 -23.24
C SER A 271 16.05 -24.44 -22.53
N LYS A 272 16.27 -25.51 -21.77
CA LYS A 272 15.23 -26.12 -20.95
C LYS A 272 14.58 -25.07 -20.05
N VAL A 273 13.26 -24.94 -20.13
CA VAL A 273 12.50 -23.97 -19.34
C VAL A 273 12.71 -24.25 -17.85
N ASP A 274 13.25 -23.28 -17.13
CA ASP A 274 13.41 -23.34 -15.66
C ASP A 274 12.30 -22.51 -15.01
N LEU A 275 11.32 -23.19 -14.43
CA LEU A 275 10.20 -22.57 -13.72
C LEU A 275 10.62 -21.92 -12.38
N GLU A 276 11.73 -22.37 -11.80
CA GLU A 276 12.26 -21.82 -10.55
C GLU A 276 13.18 -20.61 -10.77
N ARG A 277 13.41 -20.22 -12.02
CA ARG A 277 14.19 -19.03 -12.37
C ARG A 277 13.56 -17.79 -11.74
N SER A 278 14.37 -17.01 -11.00
CA SER A 278 13.97 -15.73 -10.44
C SER A 278 13.73 -14.69 -11.53
N VAL A 279 12.61 -14.01 -11.48
CA VAL A 279 12.19 -12.98 -12.43
C VAL A 279 11.73 -11.73 -11.73
N SER A 280 11.93 -10.59 -12.37
CA SER A 280 11.51 -9.27 -11.88
C SER A 280 11.33 -8.30 -13.05
N ASN A 281 10.76 -7.13 -12.79
CA ASN A 281 10.66 -6.05 -13.78
C ASN A 281 12.02 -5.59 -14.33
N LYS A 282 13.12 -5.92 -13.64
CA LYS A 282 14.49 -5.56 -14.06
C LYS A 282 15.16 -6.63 -14.92
N THR A 283 14.69 -7.87 -14.87
CA THR A 283 15.31 -9.03 -15.55
C THR A 283 14.56 -9.44 -16.82
N LEU A 284 13.37 -8.92 -17.03
CA LEU A 284 12.51 -9.28 -18.16
C LEU A 284 12.32 -8.06 -19.10
N SER A 285 12.20 -8.33 -20.41
CA SER A 285 11.76 -7.32 -21.36
C SER A 285 10.26 -7.04 -21.21
N MET A 286 9.79 -5.87 -21.68
CA MET A 286 8.37 -5.51 -21.67
C MET A 286 7.49 -6.57 -22.37
N GLY A 287 7.91 -7.07 -23.52
CA GLY A 287 7.22 -8.13 -24.24
C GLY A 287 7.17 -9.46 -23.47
N GLN A 288 8.26 -9.84 -22.77
CA GLN A 288 8.26 -11.03 -21.90
C GLN A 288 7.28 -10.86 -20.74
N MET A 289 7.26 -9.68 -20.11
CA MET A 289 6.34 -9.39 -19.00
C MET A 289 4.88 -9.46 -19.47
N GLN A 290 4.55 -8.92 -20.67
CA GLN A 290 3.21 -9.04 -21.25
C GLN A 290 2.84 -10.49 -21.53
N LYS A 291 3.74 -11.29 -22.12
CA LYS A 291 3.54 -12.73 -22.33
C LYS A 291 3.24 -13.48 -21.02
N ILE A 292 3.96 -13.16 -19.93
CA ILE A 292 3.68 -13.72 -18.60
C ILE A 292 2.27 -13.35 -18.12
N GLY A 293 1.85 -12.11 -18.32
CA GLY A 293 0.48 -11.68 -18.00
C GLY A 293 -0.59 -12.48 -18.74
N PHE A 294 -0.39 -12.74 -20.02
CA PHE A 294 -1.30 -13.59 -20.82
C PHE A 294 -1.30 -15.03 -20.34
N ILE A 295 -0.12 -15.63 -20.14
CA ILE A 295 -0.01 -17.02 -19.66
C ILE A 295 -0.69 -17.15 -18.30
N ARG A 296 -0.46 -16.22 -17.38
CA ARG A 296 -1.11 -16.17 -16.06
C ARG A 296 -2.62 -16.16 -16.19
N ALA A 297 -3.17 -15.29 -17.04
CA ALA A 297 -4.60 -15.22 -17.27
C ALA A 297 -5.14 -16.55 -17.81
N LEU A 298 -4.52 -17.12 -18.83
CA LEU A 298 -4.96 -18.38 -19.44
C LEU A 298 -4.84 -19.59 -18.49
N ALA A 299 -3.77 -19.64 -17.71
CA ALA A 299 -3.54 -20.71 -16.75
C ALA A 299 -4.52 -20.68 -15.56
N SER A 300 -5.10 -19.53 -15.26
CA SER A 300 -6.03 -19.37 -14.13
C SER A 300 -7.47 -19.82 -14.41
N GLY A 301 -7.78 -20.36 -15.59
CA GLY A 301 -9.14 -20.83 -15.92
C GLY A 301 -10.18 -19.71 -15.88
N ILE A 302 -9.82 -18.55 -16.42
CA ILE A 302 -10.66 -17.35 -16.45
C ILE A 302 -11.94 -17.54 -17.25
N GLU A 303 -12.98 -16.81 -16.84
CA GLU A 303 -14.26 -16.73 -17.55
C GLU A 303 -14.44 -15.36 -18.26
N VAL A 304 -13.77 -14.32 -17.74
CA VAL A 304 -13.75 -12.98 -18.35
C VAL A 304 -12.31 -12.55 -18.54
N LEU A 305 -11.93 -12.14 -19.75
CA LEU A 305 -10.61 -11.61 -20.07
C LEU A 305 -10.71 -10.12 -20.39
N ILE A 306 -10.00 -9.31 -19.61
CA ILE A 306 -9.89 -7.86 -19.81
C ILE A 306 -8.50 -7.54 -20.35
N LEU A 307 -8.45 -6.85 -21.48
CA LEU A 307 -7.24 -6.45 -22.18
C LEU A 307 -7.16 -4.92 -22.26
N ASP A 308 -6.22 -4.32 -21.53
CA ASP A 308 -6.00 -2.86 -21.49
C ASP A 308 -4.70 -2.52 -22.22
N GLU A 309 -4.79 -2.17 -23.51
CA GLU A 309 -3.65 -1.85 -24.41
C GLU A 309 -2.50 -2.90 -24.38
N SER A 310 -2.84 -4.13 -24.04
CA SER A 310 -1.90 -5.19 -23.67
C SER A 310 -1.10 -5.79 -24.84
N THR A 311 -1.40 -5.42 -26.07
CA THR A 311 -0.73 -5.99 -27.26
C THR A 311 0.27 -5.03 -27.92
N SER A 312 0.47 -3.83 -27.38
CA SER A 312 1.29 -2.78 -27.99
C SER A 312 2.76 -3.18 -28.17
N ASN A 313 3.31 -3.95 -27.22
CA ASN A 313 4.72 -4.34 -27.18
C ASN A 313 4.95 -5.82 -27.58
N LEU A 314 3.99 -6.47 -28.21
CA LEU A 314 4.10 -7.85 -28.65
C LEU A 314 4.42 -7.93 -30.15
N ASP A 315 5.19 -8.93 -30.53
CA ASP A 315 5.42 -9.33 -31.93
C ASP A 315 4.14 -9.85 -32.56
N LEU A 316 4.13 -10.01 -33.92
CA LEU A 316 2.95 -10.45 -34.66
C LEU A 316 2.47 -11.86 -34.24
N GLU A 317 3.38 -12.83 -34.11
CA GLU A 317 3.01 -14.21 -33.78
C GLU A 317 2.29 -14.35 -32.43
N PRO A 318 2.77 -13.75 -31.29
CA PRO A 318 2.02 -13.74 -30.04
C PRO A 318 0.66 -13.05 -30.16
N LYS A 319 0.55 -11.99 -30.97
CA LYS A 319 -0.74 -11.34 -31.25
C LYS A 319 -1.73 -12.27 -31.91
N GLU A 320 -1.31 -12.98 -32.96
CA GLU A 320 -2.14 -13.95 -33.64
C GLU A 320 -2.57 -15.09 -32.70
N LEU A 321 -1.67 -15.57 -31.85
CA LEU A 321 -1.99 -16.57 -30.83
C LEU A 321 -3.06 -16.07 -29.88
N ILE A 322 -2.93 -14.83 -29.38
CA ILE A 322 -3.92 -14.21 -28.49
C ILE A 322 -5.29 -14.14 -29.18
N PHE A 323 -5.35 -13.65 -30.44
CA PHE A 323 -6.59 -13.60 -31.18
C PHE A 323 -7.19 -14.99 -31.38
N LYS A 324 -6.38 -15.99 -31.66
CA LYS A 324 -6.83 -17.37 -31.80
C LYS A 324 -7.38 -17.95 -30.51
N VAL A 325 -6.69 -17.68 -29.36
CA VAL A 325 -7.13 -18.13 -28.05
C VAL A 325 -8.41 -17.40 -27.65
N THR A 326 -8.51 -16.09 -27.84
CA THR A 326 -9.71 -15.32 -27.53
C THR A 326 -10.91 -15.74 -28.35
N SER A 327 -10.71 -16.10 -29.65
CA SER A 327 -11.78 -16.64 -30.48
C SER A 327 -12.33 -17.99 -29.99
N ILE A 328 -11.48 -18.82 -29.36
CA ILE A 328 -11.91 -20.09 -28.76
C ILE A 328 -12.77 -19.83 -27.49
N PHE A 329 -12.45 -18.80 -26.71
CA PHE A 329 -13.29 -18.42 -25.59
C PHE A 329 -14.70 -18.03 -26.01
N SER A 330 -14.86 -17.30 -27.14
CA SER A 330 -16.19 -16.92 -27.65
C SER A 330 -16.99 -18.12 -28.19
N SER A 331 -16.33 -19.17 -28.65
CA SER A 331 -17.01 -20.37 -29.18
C SER A 331 -17.48 -21.36 -28.10
N LYS A 332 -16.76 -21.43 -26.94
CA LYS A 332 -17.13 -22.33 -25.82
C LYS A 332 -18.34 -21.87 -25.01
N SER A 333 -18.75 -20.61 -25.12
CA SER A 333 -19.93 -20.10 -24.42
C SER A 333 -21.24 -20.33 -25.15
N LYS A 334 -21.20 -21.04 -26.32
CA LYS A 334 -22.38 -21.39 -27.13
C LYS A 334 -22.81 -22.85 -27.00
N GLY A 335 -22.20 -23.62 -26.06
CA GLY A 335 -22.52 -24.99 -25.79
C GLY A 335 -23.19 -25.21 -24.44
#